data_3f8532e916759b8f4331e9f237ad2ec5
#
_entry.id   3f8532e916759b8f4331e9f237ad2ec5
#
_cell.length_a   1.000
_cell.length_b   1.000
_cell.length_c   1.000
_cell.angle_alpha   90.00
_cell.angle_beta   90.00
_cell.angle_gamma   90.00
#
_symmetry.space_group_name_H-M   'P 1'
#
loop_
_entity.id
_entity.type
_entity.pdbx_description
1 polymer ?
#
loop_
_entity_poly.entity_id
_entity_poly.type
_entity_poly.pdbx_seq_one_letter_code
_entity_poly.pdbx_strand_id
1 'polypeptide(L)'
;MLAFGILYLQNHLGLEPCPMCIVQRYALIGVILWCVLGASAKAPLRTLFMSWLVLITAGFGAFVAARQTWLQWYPPEVVSCGRDFYGMIENFPLQRAVPMIFKGGGDCTKIDWSFLGGSIANWSFAVFTGILVLMLCLRWRDGMFKLAKVEANPSATSFN
;
A
#
# COMPACT_ATOMS: atom_id res chain seq x y z
N MET A 1 -12.02 -0.42 -3.26
CA MET A 1 -10.91 -1.28 -3.73
C MET A 1 -10.98 -2.70 -3.16
N LEU A 2 -10.86 -2.94 -1.84
CA LEU A 2 -10.90 -4.30 -1.27
C LEU A 2 -12.18 -5.06 -1.60
N ALA A 3 -13.36 -4.48 -1.31
CA ALA A 3 -14.64 -5.10 -1.59
C ALA A 3 -14.82 -5.39 -3.09
N PHE A 4 -14.48 -4.44 -3.95
CA PHE A 4 -14.53 -4.62 -5.40
C PHE A 4 -13.59 -5.74 -5.87
N GLY A 5 -12.35 -5.79 -5.36
CA GLY A 5 -11.38 -6.82 -5.74
C GLY A 5 -11.79 -8.23 -5.29
N ILE A 6 -12.34 -8.37 -4.08
CA ILE A 6 -12.71 -9.67 -3.52
C ILE A 6 -14.09 -10.12 -4.03
N LEU A 7 -15.10 -9.25 -3.93
CA LEU A 7 -16.49 -9.62 -4.23
C LEU A 7 -16.77 -9.65 -5.72
N TYR A 8 -16.26 -8.69 -6.49
CA TYR A 8 -16.57 -8.59 -7.90
C TYR A 8 -15.57 -9.35 -8.77
N LEU A 9 -14.28 -9.04 -8.67
CA LEU A 9 -13.29 -9.65 -9.56
C LEU A 9 -13.06 -11.13 -9.26
N GLN A 10 -12.97 -11.51 -8.00
CA GLN A 10 -12.68 -12.87 -7.61
C GLN A 10 -13.91 -13.78 -7.64
N ASN A 11 -15.05 -13.35 -7.09
CA ASN A 11 -16.25 -14.20 -7.01
C ASN A 11 -17.10 -14.17 -8.29
N HIS A 12 -17.17 -13.02 -9.00
CA HIS A 12 -17.99 -12.94 -10.21
C HIS A 12 -17.24 -13.29 -11.50
N LEU A 13 -16.00 -12.86 -11.62
CA LEU A 13 -15.21 -13.10 -12.82
C LEU A 13 -14.26 -14.29 -12.69
N GLY A 14 -14.15 -14.93 -11.51
CA GLY A 14 -13.29 -16.08 -11.29
C GLY A 14 -11.79 -15.77 -11.52
N LEU A 15 -11.38 -14.51 -11.46
CA LEU A 15 -10.00 -14.10 -11.68
C LEU A 15 -9.15 -14.45 -10.45
N GLU A 16 -8.14 -15.28 -10.65
CA GLU A 16 -7.18 -15.58 -9.59
C GLU A 16 -6.28 -14.37 -9.34
N PRO A 17 -6.21 -13.87 -8.08
CA PRO A 17 -5.39 -12.72 -7.76
C PRO A 17 -3.91 -13.09 -7.83
N CYS A 18 -3.13 -12.32 -8.58
CA CYS A 18 -1.68 -12.49 -8.62
C CYS A 18 -1.04 -12.25 -7.23
N PRO A 19 0.13 -12.83 -6.93
CA PRO A 19 0.81 -12.67 -5.64
C PRO A 19 1.01 -11.22 -5.20
N MET A 20 1.38 -10.33 -6.12
CA MET A 20 1.52 -8.89 -5.82
C MET A 20 0.19 -8.22 -5.47
N CYS A 21 -0.91 -8.63 -6.11
CA CYS A 21 -2.25 -8.11 -5.81
C CYS A 21 -2.67 -8.49 -4.38
N ILE A 22 -2.31 -9.68 -3.92
CA ILE A 22 -2.58 -10.14 -2.55
C ILE A 22 -1.80 -9.29 -1.55
N VAL A 23 -0.51 -9.05 -1.78
CA VAL A 23 0.33 -8.20 -0.93
C VAL A 23 -0.24 -6.77 -0.82
N GLN A 24 -0.70 -6.19 -1.93
CA GLN A 24 -1.35 -4.86 -1.93
C GLN A 24 -2.65 -4.85 -1.11
N ARG A 25 -3.45 -5.92 -1.15
CA ARG A 25 -4.66 -6.05 -0.32
C ARG A 25 -4.30 -6.05 1.17
N TYR A 26 -3.30 -6.81 1.59
CA TYR A 26 -2.83 -6.81 2.97
C TYR A 26 -2.25 -5.46 3.39
N ALA A 27 -1.51 -4.78 2.53
CA ALA A 27 -1.03 -3.43 2.80
C ALA A 27 -2.19 -2.45 3.02
N LEU A 28 -3.27 -2.53 2.22
CA LEU A 28 -4.43 -1.68 2.38
C LEU A 28 -5.20 -1.98 3.67
N ILE A 29 -5.35 -3.25 4.05
CA ILE A 29 -5.91 -3.66 5.35
C ILE A 29 -5.07 -3.08 6.49
N GLY A 30 -3.74 -3.16 6.40
CA GLY A 30 -2.82 -2.56 7.37
C GLY A 30 -3.03 -1.05 7.51
N VAL A 31 -3.13 -0.31 6.41
CA VAL A 31 -3.41 1.14 6.42
C VAL A 31 -4.72 1.43 7.17
N ILE A 32 -5.80 0.70 6.86
CA ILE A 32 -7.11 0.87 7.53
C ILE A 32 -6.97 0.61 9.04
N LEU A 33 -6.31 -0.48 9.42
CA LEU A 33 -6.09 -0.86 10.82
C LEU A 33 -5.34 0.24 11.58
N TRP A 34 -4.23 0.74 11.03
CA TRP A 34 -3.44 1.80 11.66
C TRP A 34 -4.20 3.12 11.75
N CYS A 35 -5.04 3.45 10.76
CA CYS A 35 -5.90 4.63 10.80
C CYS A 35 -6.96 4.52 11.91
N VAL A 36 -7.61 3.37 12.04
CA VAL A 36 -8.62 3.14 13.10
C VAL A 36 -7.99 3.19 14.49
N LEU A 37 -6.85 2.53 14.68
CA LEU A 37 -6.12 2.55 15.95
C LEU A 37 -5.58 3.96 16.28
N GLY A 38 -5.15 4.71 15.27
CA GLY A 38 -4.70 6.09 15.41
C GLY A 38 -5.84 7.04 15.81
N ALA A 39 -7.01 6.87 15.19
CA ALA A 39 -8.21 7.66 15.53
C ALA A 39 -8.69 7.41 16.96
N SER A 40 -8.51 6.21 17.48
CA SER A 40 -8.86 5.83 18.86
C SER A 40 -7.82 6.29 19.89
N ALA A 41 -6.67 6.77 19.47
CA ALA A 41 -5.56 7.12 20.34
C ALA A 41 -5.75 8.52 20.95
N LYS A 42 -5.81 8.60 22.29
CA LYS A 42 -5.92 9.88 23.03
C LYS A 42 -4.56 10.56 23.26
N ALA A 43 -3.46 9.80 23.25
CA ALA A 43 -2.12 10.31 23.50
C ALA A 43 -1.46 10.80 22.20
N PRO A 44 -0.85 11.99 22.15
CA PRO A 44 -0.26 12.56 20.94
C PRO A 44 0.91 11.73 20.39
N LEU A 45 1.71 11.13 21.27
CA LEU A 45 2.83 10.27 20.87
C LEU A 45 2.34 9.00 20.14
N ARG A 46 1.24 8.41 20.64
CA ARG A 46 0.64 7.23 20.02
C ARG A 46 0.06 7.55 18.64
N THR A 47 -0.62 8.68 18.49
CA THR A 47 -1.12 9.16 17.19
C THR A 47 0.03 9.40 16.21
N LEU A 48 1.13 9.98 16.67
CA LEU A 48 2.34 10.17 15.87
C LEU A 48 2.91 8.83 15.38
N PHE A 49 3.05 7.86 16.28
CA PHE A 49 3.54 6.52 15.95
C PHE A 49 2.63 5.81 14.94
N MET A 50 1.30 5.84 15.13
CA MET A 50 0.34 5.25 14.20
C MET A 50 0.39 5.91 12.82
N SER A 51 0.58 7.23 12.75
CA SER A 51 0.71 7.93 11.47
C SER A 51 2.00 7.55 10.71
N TRP A 52 3.10 7.25 11.41
CA TRP A 52 4.29 6.69 10.78
C TRP A 52 4.04 5.28 10.23
N LEU A 53 3.31 4.43 10.96
CA LEU A 53 2.94 3.09 10.47
C LEU A 53 2.07 3.18 9.20
N VAL A 54 1.14 4.13 9.14
CA VAL A 54 0.35 4.39 7.92
C VAL A 54 1.27 4.76 6.76
N LEU A 55 2.22 5.69 6.96
CA LEU A 55 3.15 6.12 5.90
C LEU A 55 4.02 4.97 5.40
N ILE A 56 4.58 4.17 6.30
CA ILE A 56 5.43 3.03 5.95
C ILE A 56 4.62 1.99 5.18
N THR A 57 3.43 1.63 5.67
CA THR A 57 2.58 0.61 5.04
C THR A 57 2.05 1.08 3.68
N ALA A 58 1.63 2.34 3.57
CA ALA A 58 1.19 2.93 2.30
C ALA A 58 2.35 3.07 1.30
N GLY A 59 3.55 3.44 1.78
CA GLY A 59 4.77 3.49 0.96
C GLY A 59 5.14 2.12 0.40
N PHE A 60 5.08 1.09 1.23
CA PHE A 60 5.29 -0.29 0.79
C PHE A 60 4.24 -0.71 -0.25
N GLY A 61 2.95 -0.44 -0.02
CA GLY A 61 1.88 -0.70 -0.98
C GLY A 61 2.08 0.01 -2.32
N ALA A 62 2.48 1.29 -2.28
CA ALA A 62 2.81 2.07 -3.48
C ALA A 62 4.00 1.47 -4.25
N PHE A 63 5.04 1.04 -3.54
CA PHE A 63 6.21 0.40 -4.15
C PHE A 63 5.83 -0.91 -4.86
N VAL A 64 5.05 -1.78 -4.23
CA VAL A 64 4.60 -3.04 -4.83
C VAL A 64 3.72 -2.77 -6.05
N ALA A 65 2.82 -1.79 -5.98
CA ALA A 65 1.96 -1.39 -7.09
C ALA A 65 2.76 -0.80 -8.27
N ALA A 66 3.75 0.05 -7.99
CA ALA A 66 4.66 0.60 -9.00
C ALA A 66 5.46 -0.51 -9.70
N ARG A 67 5.98 -1.49 -8.93
CA ARG A 67 6.71 -2.63 -9.47
C ARG A 67 5.82 -3.49 -10.37
N GLN A 68 4.58 -3.73 -9.98
CA GLN A 68 3.62 -4.47 -10.79
C GLN A 68 3.27 -3.73 -12.09
N THR A 69 3.03 -2.42 -12.01
CA THR A 69 2.80 -1.57 -13.19
C THR A 69 3.99 -1.63 -14.16
N TRP A 70 5.21 -1.57 -13.62
CA TRP A 70 6.42 -1.70 -14.42
C TRP A 70 6.50 -3.04 -15.15
N LEU A 71 6.20 -4.15 -14.46
CA LEU A 71 6.18 -5.50 -15.06
C LEU A 71 5.10 -5.65 -16.14
N GLN A 72 3.99 -4.92 -16.04
CA GLN A 72 2.95 -4.91 -17.08
C GLN A 72 3.40 -4.15 -18.35
N TRP A 73 4.21 -3.11 -18.19
CA TRP A 73 4.74 -2.33 -19.33
C TRP A 73 5.97 -2.97 -19.96
N TYR A 74 6.80 -3.60 -19.16
CA TYR A 74 8.03 -4.24 -19.57
C TYR A 74 8.07 -5.70 -19.05
N PRO A 75 7.32 -6.61 -19.70
CA PRO A 75 7.29 -8.00 -19.28
C PRO A 75 8.67 -8.65 -19.49
N PRO A 76 9.18 -9.42 -18.51
CA PRO A 76 10.43 -10.12 -18.65
C PRO A 76 10.32 -11.23 -19.72
N GLU A 77 11.39 -11.43 -20.50
CA GLU A 77 11.44 -12.46 -21.57
C GLU A 77 11.24 -13.89 -21.03
N VAL A 78 11.65 -14.16 -19.81
CA VAL A 78 11.48 -15.46 -19.15
C VAL A 78 10.35 -15.36 -18.13
N VAL A 79 9.17 -15.76 -18.56
CA VAL A 79 8.00 -15.88 -17.69
C VAL A 79 8.06 -17.23 -16.99
N SER A 80 8.37 -17.26 -15.68
CA SER A 80 8.18 -18.46 -14.89
C SER A 80 6.67 -18.73 -14.81
N CYS A 81 6.21 -19.88 -15.34
CA CYS A 81 4.83 -20.32 -15.26
C CYS A 81 4.33 -20.28 -13.82
N GLY A 82 3.18 -19.61 -13.62
CA GLY A 82 2.61 -19.28 -12.33
C GLY A 82 2.50 -20.46 -11.39
N ARG A 83 3.03 -20.25 -10.19
CA ARG A 83 2.65 -21.01 -9.01
C ARG A 83 1.80 -20.11 -8.16
N ASP A 84 0.69 -20.65 -7.69
CA ASP A 84 -0.18 -19.97 -6.74
C ASP A 84 0.60 -19.42 -5.56
N PHE A 85 0.22 -18.23 -5.10
CA PHE A 85 0.84 -17.58 -3.93
C PHE A 85 0.95 -18.53 -2.73
N TYR A 86 -0.08 -19.31 -2.47
CA TYR A 86 -0.11 -20.30 -1.40
C TYR A 86 0.88 -21.46 -1.66
N GLY A 87 0.95 -21.96 -2.87
CA GLY A 87 1.91 -23.00 -3.25
C GLY A 87 3.37 -22.55 -3.20
N MET A 88 3.64 -21.24 -3.36
CA MET A 88 4.98 -20.68 -3.16
C MET A 88 5.37 -20.63 -1.67
N ILE A 89 4.45 -20.30 -0.78
CA ILE A 89 4.73 -20.21 0.67
C ILE A 89 4.85 -21.61 1.29
N GLU A 90 4.03 -22.57 0.85
CA GLU A 90 4.08 -23.95 1.38
C GLU A 90 5.33 -24.72 0.97
N ASN A 91 5.81 -24.50 -0.25
CA ASN A 91 6.91 -25.31 -0.82
C ASN A 91 8.29 -24.67 -0.73
N PHE A 92 8.38 -23.36 -0.40
CA PHE A 92 9.66 -22.66 -0.34
C PHE A 92 9.83 -21.86 0.95
N PRO A 93 11.04 -21.84 1.55
CA PRO A 93 11.34 -20.94 2.66
C PRO A 93 11.12 -19.49 2.22
N LEU A 94 10.61 -18.64 3.13
CA LEU A 94 10.28 -17.22 2.88
C LEU A 94 11.39 -16.44 2.17
N GLN A 95 12.65 -16.78 2.41
CA GLN A 95 13.81 -16.16 1.77
C GLN A 95 13.84 -16.36 0.24
N ARG A 96 13.25 -17.43 -0.27
CA ARG A 96 13.14 -17.69 -1.71
C ARG A 96 11.80 -17.24 -2.29
N ALA A 97 10.74 -17.31 -1.51
CA ALA A 97 9.41 -16.88 -1.94
C ALA A 97 9.34 -15.37 -2.20
N VAL A 98 9.94 -14.56 -1.33
CA VAL A 98 9.94 -13.08 -1.48
C VAL A 98 10.58 -12.63 -2.81
N PRO A 99 11.81 -13.02 -3.18
CA PRO A 99 12.38 -12.63 -4.47
C PRO A 99 11.57 -13.14 -5.67
N MET A 100 10.92 -14.30 -5.56
CA MET A 100 10.09 -14.86 -6.65
C MET A 100 8.82 -14.02 -6.86
N ILE A 101 8.18 -13.56 -5.79
CA ILE A 101 7.02 -12.64 -5.87
C ILE A 101 7.40 -11.35 -6.60
N PHE A 102 8.58 -10.76 -6.28
CA PHE A 102 9.04 -9.51 -6.87
C PHE A 102 9.65 -9.66 -8.28
N LYS A 103 10.09 -10.86 -8.68
CA LYS A 103 10.49 -11.14 -10.07
C LYS A 103 9.31 -11.07 -11.04
N GLY A 104 8.10 -11.28 -10.56
CA GLY A 104 6.89 -11.29 -11.38
C GLY A 104 6.70 -12.65 -12.08
N GLY A 105 5.71 -13.42 -11.63
CA GLY A 105 5.20 -14.55 -12.40
C GLY A 105 4.39 -14.07 -13.60
N GLY A 106 4.14 -14.95 -14.58
CA GLY A 106 3.36 -14.65 -15.77
C GLY A 106 1.98 -14.04 -15.50
N ASP A 107 1.39 -14.37 -14.35
CA ASP A 107 0.08 -13.84 -13.93
C ASP A 107 0.14 -12.36 -13.48
N CYS A 108 1.31 -11.87 -13.04
CA CYS A 108 1.48 -10.46 -12.67
C CYS A 108 1.66 -9.54 -13.90
N THR A 109 1.99 -10.08 -15.06
CA THR A 109 2.16 -9.32 -16.32
C THR A 109 0.88 -9.25 -17.13
N LYS A 110 -0.08 -10.16 -16.90
CA LYS A 110 -1.37 -10.17 -17.58
C LYS A 110 -2.25 -9.03 -17.07
N ILE A 111 -2.93 -8.37 -18.00
CA ILE A 111 -3.94 -7.35 -17.71
C ILE A 111 -5.30 -8.00 -17.91
N ASP A 112 -5.82 -8.67 -16.88
CA ASP A 112 -7.11 -9.36 -16.95
C ASP A 112 -8.30 -8.40 -16.86
N TRP A 113 -8.07 -7.18 -16.35
CA TRP A 113 -9.10 -6.15 -16.25
C TRP A 113 -8.47 -4.75 -16.37
N SER A 114 -9.10 -3.92 -17.19
CA SER A 114 -8.71 -2.52 -17.36
C SER A 114 -9.93 -1.59 -17.28
N PHE A 115 -9.78 -0.46 -16.62
CA PHE A 115 -10.79 0.58 -16.51
C PHE A 115 -10.15 1.94 -16.77
N LEU A 116 -10.74 2.71 -17.68
CA LEU A 116 -10.23 4.02 -18.14
C LEU A 116 -8.75 3.97 -18.61
N GLY A 117 -8.35 2.85 -19.24
CA GLY A 117 -6.97 2.67 -19.71
C GLY A 117 -5.96 2.27 -18.63
N GLY A 118 -6.38 2.17 -17.37
CA GLY A 118 -5.54 1.74 -16.23
C GLY A 118 -5.84 0.31 -15.79
N SER A 119 -4.81 -0.47 -15.52
CA SER A 119 -4.93 -1.78 -14.89
C SER A 119 -5.23 -1.66 -13.39
N ILE A 120 -5.57 -2.77 -12.73
CA ILE A 120 -5.76 -2.81 -11.27
C ILE A 120 -4.51 -2.30 -10.54
N ALA A 121 -3.32 -2.61 -11.05
CA ALA A 121 -2.05 -2.14 -10.49
C ALA A 121 -1.92 -0.61 -10.55
N ASN A 122 -2.29 0.01 -11.68
CA ASN A 122 -2.26 1.47 -11.85
C ASN A 122 -3.20 2.17 -10.86
N TRP A 123 -4.41 1.67 -10.70
CA TRP A 123 -5.38 2.22 -9.74
C TRP A 123 -4.94 2.02 -8.29
N SER A 124 -4.34 0.86 -7.97
CA SER A 124 -3.77 0.62 -6.64
C SER A 124 -2.62 1.60 -6.35
N PHE A 125 -1.74 1.83 -7.33
CA PHE A 125 -0.66 2.81 -7.22
C PHE A 125 -1.21 4.22 -6.97
N ALA A 126 -2.23 4.65 -7.71
CA ALA A 126 -2.87 5.96 -7.54
C ALA A 126 -3.48 6.12 -6.13
N VAL A 127 -4.14 5.07 -5.61
CA VAL A 127 -4.74 5.09 -4.26
C VAL A 127 -3.67 5.19 -3.18
N PHE A 128 -2.62 4.35 -3.22
CA PHE A 128 -1.54 4.40 -2.22
C PHE A 128 -0.79 5.73 -2.26
N THR A 129 -0.51 6.25 -3.46
CA THR A 129 0.13 7.56 -3.64
C THR A 129 -0.76 8.68 -3.11
N GLY A 130 -2.06 8.62 -3.36
CA GLY A 130 -3.04 9.58 -2.81
C GLY A 130 -3.06 9.57 -1.27
N ILE A 131 -3.02 8.38 -0.65
CA ILE A 131 -2.93 8.25 0.81
C ILE A 131 -1.63 8.87 1.34
N LEU A 132 -0.49 8.60 0.69
CA LEU A 132 0.81 9.18 1.07
C LEU A 132 0.78 10.71 1.00
N VAL A 133 0.33 11.27 -0.11
CA VAL A 133 0.24 12.72 -0.30
C VAL A 133 -0.68 13.33 0.75
N LEU A 134 -1.86 12.75 0.97
CA LEU A 134 -2.81 13.23 1.97
C LEU A 134 -2.18 13.24 3.37
N MET A 135 -1.53 12.15 3.78
CA MET A 135 -0.90 12.04 5.09
C MET A 135 0.26 13.04 5.25
N LEU A 136 1.06 13.24 4.22
CA LEU A 136 2.15 14.24 4.23
C LEU A 136 1.59 15.67 4.31
N CYS A 137 0.55 15.99 3.57
CA CYS A 137 -0.11 17.31 3.62
C CYS A 137 -0.71 17.58 5.01
N LEU A 138 -1.38 16.60 5.61
CA LEU A 138 -1.94 16.73 6.96
C LEU A 138 -0.83 16.97 7.99
N ARG A 139 0.25 16.23 7.93
CA ARG A 139 1.40 16.40 8.82
C ARG A 139 2.07 17.77 8.65
N TRP A 140 2.24 18.21 7.41
CA TRP A 140 2.80 19.53 7.13
C TRP A 140 1.93 20.62 7.69
N ARG A 141 0.62 20.55 7.47
CA ARG A 141 -0.35 21.48 8.05
C ARG A 141 -0.27 21.52 9.58
N ASP A 142 -0.24 20.38 10.24
CA ASP A 142 -0.15 20.29 11.70
C ASP A 142 1.18 20.89 12.22
N GLY A 143 2.27 20.72 11.51
CA GLY A 143 3.56 21.35 11.79
C GLY A 143 3.49 22.86 11.69
N MET A 144 2.90 23.38 10.62
CA MET A 144 2.68 24.81 10.42
C MET A 144 1.83 25.44 11.52
N PHE A 145 0.73 24.78 11.94
CA PHE A 145 -0.10 25.27 13.04
C PHE A 145 0.64 25.32 14.38
N LYS A 146 1.51 24.34 14.65
CA LYS A 146 2.33 24.34 15.86
C LYS A 146 3.34 25.49 15.86
N LEU A 147 4.01 25.73 14.75
CA LEU A 147 4.96 26.83 14.60
C LEU A 147 4.28 28.19 14.77
N ALA A 148 3.15 28.41 14.09
CA ALA A 148 2.37 29.63 14.22
C ALA A 148 1.89 29.89 15.66
N LYS A 149 1.51 28.83 16.40
CA LYS A 149 1.10 28.94 17.79
C LYS A 149 2.27 29.30 18.74
N VAL A 150 3.48 28.78 18.48
CA VAL A 150 4.69 29.12 19.24
C VAL A 150 5.07 30.57 18.99
N GLU A 151 4.99 31.06 17.76
CA GLU A 151 5.30 32.42 17.37
C GLU A 151 4.31 33.43 17.95
N ALA A 152 3.00 33.06 18.01
CA ALA A 152 1.96 33.92 18.62
C ALA A 152 2.01 33.98 20.16
N ASN A 153 2.68 33.03 20.84
CA ASN A 153 2.80 33.03 22.30
C ASN A 153 4.21 32.56 22.76
N PRO A 154 5.23 33.41 22.59
CA PRO A 154 6.62 33.11 22.94
C PRO A 154 6.85 32.91 24.44
N SER A 155 5.96 33.44 25.31
CA SER A 155 6.05 33.30 26.77
C SER A 155 5.66 31.90 27.30
N ALA A 156 5.00 31.08 26.51
CA ALA A 156 4.60 29.71 26.92
C ALA A 156 5.73 28.67 26.85
N THR A 157 6.87 29.01 26.23
CA THR A 157 8.02 28.10 26.07
C THR A 157 9.13 28.32 27.10
N SER A 158 9.01 29.31 27.97
CA SER A 158 10.05 29.70 28.95
C SER A 158 9.99 28.96 30.30
N PHE A 159 9.07 28.01 30.49
CA PHE A 159 8.96 27.25 31.72
C PHE A 159 8.94 25.74 31.41
N ASN A 160 10.11 25.19 31.12
CA ASN A 160 10.42 23.77 31.40
C ASN A 160 11.93 23.56 31.44
#